data_788dcd41e3d5420d37d554808dc7ab7c
#
_entry.id   788dcd41e3d5420d37d554808dc7ab7c
#
_cell.length_a   1.000
_cell.length_b   1.000
_cell.length_c   1.000
_cell.angle_alpha   90.00
_cell.angle_beta   90.00
_cell.angle_gamma   90.00
#
_symmetry.space_group_name_H-M   'P 1'
#
loop_
_entity.id
_entity.type
_entity.pdbx_description
1 polymer ?
#
loop_
_entity_poly.entity_id
_entity_poly.type
_entity_poly.pdbx_seq_one_letter_code
_entity_poly.pdbx_strand_id
1 'polypeptide(L)'
;MTVGGTGHQDLPSSVRRYVRDRVAQELYTGKFSAGYTCLAAGTDQIFAQELLNSGAELRAVIPSRDYEKSFSGGDLLTYRKLIVRAKLVVNCSFERGAEEAYWQAGKVVVDSCDCLVAIWDGQISRGLGGTADVVRYAEQLGKPVRIIWPPGVRRS
;
A
#
# COMPACT_ATOMS: atom_id res chain seq x y z
N MET A 1 0.31 17.46 4.39
CA MET A 1 1.15 16.44 3.72
C MET A 1 0.37 15.15 3.52
N THR A 2 0.63 14.45 2.45
CA THR A 2 0.02 13.16 2.14
C THR A 2 1.07 12.06 2.13
N VAL A 3 0.62 10.84 2.40
CA VAL A 3 1.48 9.65 2.48
C VAL A 3 0.96 8.58 1.52
N GLY A 4 1.85 7.83 0.90
CA GLY A 4 1.51 6.65 0.12
C GLY A 4 1.93 5.39 0.88
N GLY A 5 1.18 4.31 0.73
CA GLY A 5 1.52 3.03 1.29
C GLY A 5 1.67 1.96 0.20
N THR A 6 2.74 1.21 0.26
CA THR A 6 2.99 0.06 -0.60
C THR A 6 3.67 -1.04 0.19
N GLY A 7 3.58 -2.28 -0.27
CA GLY A 7 4.26 -3.37 0.40
C GLY A 7 3.81 -4.73 -0.07
N HIS A 8 4.39 -5.75 0.54
CA HIS A 8 4.15 -7.15 0.18
C HIS A 8 2.73 -7.59 0.53
N GLN A 9 2.13 -8.40 -0.32
CA GLN A 9 0.82 -9.00 -0.04
C GLN A 9 0.94 -10.16 0.95
N ASP A 10 2.01 -10.94 0.83
CA ASP A 10 2.23 -12.11 1.68
C ASP A 10 3.11 -11.75 2.87
N LEU A 11 2.49 -11.63 4.04
CA LEU A 11 3.21 -11.39 5.28
C LEU A 11 3.13 -12.62 6.16
N PRO A 12 4.27 -13.11 6.68
CA PRO A 12 4.23 -14.09 7.76
C PRO A 12 3.43 -13.53 8.95
N SER A 13 2.63 -14.38 9.59
CA SER A 13 1.79 -13.94 10.70
C SER A 13 2.59 -13.29 11.84
N SER A 14 3.82 -13.77 12.06
CA SER A 14 4.72 -13.23 13.07
C SER A 14 5.16 -11.79 12.78
N VAL A 15 5.09 -11.36 11.51
CA VAL A 15 5.52 -10.04 11.07
C VAL A 15 4.39 -9.02 11.13
N ARG A 16 3.14 -9.47 11.06
CA ARG A 16 1.97 -8.57 10.96
C ARG A 16 1.88 -7.58 12.11
N ARG A 17 2.09 -8.03 13.33
CA ARG A 17 2.03 -7.14 14.50
C ARG A 17 3.12 -6.09 14.46
N TYR A 18 4.35 -6.50 14.14
CA TYR A 18 5.46 -5.57 14.00
C TYR A 18 5.15 -4.50 12.94
N VAL A 19 4.67 -4.93 11.77
CA VAL A 19 4.32 -4.01 10.68
C VAL A 19 3.22 -3.04 11.11
N ARG A 20 2.17 -3.55 11.75
CA ARG A 20 1.07 -2.70 12.22
C ARG A 20 1.56 -1.63 13.18
N ASP A 21 2.36 -2.02 14.17
CA ASP A 21 2.85 -1.10 15.19
C ASP A 21 3.77 -0.03 14.58
N ARG A 22 4.63 -0.44 13.65
CA ARG A 22 5.55 0.50 13.00
C ARG A 22 4.83 1.44 12.04
N VAL A 23 3.86 0.94 11.29
CA VAL A 23 3.03 1.79 10.42
C VAL A 23 2.27 2.81 11.26
N ALA A 24 1.64 2.37 12.35
CA ALA A 24 0.92 3.27 13.24
C ALA A 24 1.84 4.38 13.76
N GLN A 25 3.06 4.03 14.15
CA GLN A 25 4.04 5.00 14.65
C GLN A 25 4.43 6.02 13.57
N GLU A 26 4.71 5.57 12.35
CA GLU A 26 5.08 6.45 11.25
C GLU A 26 3.94 7.42 10.90
N LEU A 27 2.71 6.93 10.86
CA LEU A 27 1.56 7.75 10.53
C LEU A 27 1.27 8.77 11.64
N TYR A 28 1.38 8.37 12.89
CA TYR A 28 1.20 9.27 14.03
C TYR A 28 2.27 10.38 14.03
N THR A 29 3.54 10.01 13.84
CA THR A 29 4.65 10.96 13.85
C THR A 29 4.58 11.92 12.67
N GLY A 30 4.19 11.43 11.49
CA GLY A 30 4.13 12.21 10.26
C GLY A 30 2.98 13.19 10.20
N LYS A 31 1.91 12.98 10.96
CA LYS A 31 0.72 13.83 11.02
C LYS A 31 0.15 14.13 9.63
N PHE A 32 -0.10 13.09 8.86
CA PHE A 32 -0.62 13.22 7.50
C PHE A 32 -2.11 13.56 7.50
N SER A 33 -2.53 14.35 6.52
CA SER A 33 -3.95 14.67 6.32
C SER A 33 -4.68 13.59 5.54
N ALA A 34 -3.98 12.91 4.63
CA ALA A 34 -4.53 11.87 3.77
C ALA A 34 -3.45 10.89 3.35
N GLY A 35 -3.88 9.70 2.95
CA GLY A 35 -2.99 8.69 2.43
C GLY A 35 -3.59 7.94 1.25
N TYR A 36 -2.72 7.45 0.38
CA TYR A 36 -3.06 6.72 -0.85
C TYR A 36 -2.57 5.29 -0.76
N THR A 37 -3.40 4.34 -1.14
CA THR A 37 -3.03 2.92 -1.22
C THR A 37 -3.96 2.18 -2.16
N CYS A 38 -3.48 1.05 -2.71
CA CYS A 38 -4.27 0.19 -3.59
C CYS A 38 -5.16 -0.80 -2.82
N LEU A 39 -5.08 -0.85 -1.51
CA LEU A 39 -5.87 -1.77 -0.66
C LEU A 39 -5.63 -3.26 -0.96
N ALA A 40 -4.47 -3.61 -1.52
CA ALA A 40 -4.12 -5.00 -1.76
C ALA A 40 -4.05 -5.77 -0.44
N ALA A 41 -4.26 -7.08 -0.50
CA ALA A 41 -4.14 -7.94 0.68
C ALA A 41 -2.79 -7.73 1.37
N GLY A 42 -2.75 -7.97 2.66
CA GLY A 42 -1.52 -7.83 3.44
C GLY A 42 -1.23 -6.39 3.84
N THR A 43 -0.07 -5.87 3.43
CA THR A 43 0.43 -4.59 3.94
C THR A 43 -0.43 -3.39 3.60
N ASP A 44 -1.00 -3.33 2.39
CA ASP A 44 -1.85 -2.20 2.00
C ASP A 44 -3.06 -2.08 2.91
N GLN A 45 -3.69 -3.20 3.25
CA GLN A 45 -4.85 -3.19 4.13
C GLN A 45 -4.47 -2.81 5.57
N ILE A 46 -3.31 -3.24 6.05
CA ILE A 46 -2.78 -2.82 7.35
C ILE A 46 -2.53 -1.31 7.34
N PHE A 47 -1.87 -0.81 6.30
CA PHE A 47 -1.61 0.62 6.15
C PHE A 47 -2.91 1.43 6.15
N ALA A 48 -3.90 1.00 5.37
CA ALA A 48 -5.18 1.70 5.27
C ALA A 48 -5.91 1.76 6.61
N GLN A 49 -5.92 0.65 7.35
CA GLN A 49 -6.58 0.60 8.66
C GLN A 49 -5.88 1.53 9.65
N GLU A 50 -4.57 1.53 9.71
CA GLU A 50 -3.83 2.40 10.62
C GLU A 50 -3.93 3.87 10.19
N LEU A 51 -4.02 4.14 8.90
CA LEU A 51 -4.27 5.48 8.39
C LEU A 51 -5.60 6.02 8.91
N LEU A 52 -6.67 5.23 8.81
CA LEU A 52 -7.98 5.59 9.35
C LEU A 52 -7.94 5.77 10.86
N ASN A 53 -7.24 4.89 11.58
CA ASN A 53 -7.09 4.99 13.02
C ASN A 53 -6.38 6.30 13.43
N SER A 54 -5.49 6.81 12.60
CA SER A 54 -4.79 8.07 12.85
C SER A 54 -5.65 9.30 12.60
N GLY A 55 -6.85 9.13 12.04
CA GLY A 55 -7.75 10.23 11.71
C GLY A 55 -7.52 10.83 10.32
N ALA A 56 -6.59 10.29 9.55
CA ALA A 56 -6.32 10.77 8.20
C ALA A 56 -7.35 10.22 7.20
N GLU A 57 -7.50 10.93 6.10
CA GLU A 57 -8.39 10.55 5.02
C GLU A 57 -7.79 9.42 4.18
N LEU A 58 -8.57 8.38 3.93
CA LEU A 58 -8.15 7.28 3.06
C LEU A 58 -8.54 7.57 1.62
N ARG A 59 -7.58 7.45 0.71
CA ARG A 59 -7.77 7.59 -0.72
C ARG A 59 -7.29 6.32 -1.41
N ALA A 60 -8.21 5.61 -2.08
CA ALA A 60 -7.93 4.32 -2.69
C ALA A 60 -7.59 4.49 -4.17
N VAL A 61 -6.58 3.75 -4.63
CA VAL A 61 -6.18 3.68 -6.04
C VAL A 61 -6.43 2.26 -6.52
N ILE A 62 -7.40 2.08 -7.41
CA ILE A 62 -7.87 0.75 -7.84
C ILE A 62 -7.28 0.45 -9.23
N PRO A 63 -6.47 -0.63 -9.34
CA PRO A 63 -5.73 -0.92 -10.57
C PRO A 63 -6.62 -1.25 -11.77
N SER A 64 -7.72 -2.00 -11.56
CA SER A 64 -8.53 -2.53 -12.65
C SER A 64 -9.99 -2.67 -12.23
N ARG A 65 -10.89 -2.78 -13.21
CA ARG A 65 -12.33 -2.97 -12.94
C ARG A 65 -12.63 -4.27 -12.24
N ASP A 66 -11.87 -5.32 -12.52
CA ASP A 66 -12.06 -6.64 -11.91
C ASP A 66 -11.28 -6.84 -10.61
N TYR A 67 -10.76 -5.77 -10.02
CA TYR A 67 -9.85 -5.84 -8.87
C TYR A 67 -10.42 -6.65 -7.71
N GLU A 68 -11.72 -6.50 -7.44
CA GLU A 68 -12.38 -7.23 -6.35
C GLU A 68 -12.26 -8.75 -6.52
N LYS A 69 -12.18 -9.24 -7.75
CA LYS A 69 -12.06 -10.67 -8.03
C LYS A 69 -10.70 -11.25 -7.60
N SER A 70 -9.70 -10.41 -7.34
CA SER A 70 -8.39 -10.86 -6.87
C SER A 70 -8.38 -11.20 -5.39
N PHE A 71 -9.44 -10.86 -4.66
CA PHE A 71 -9.53 -11.10 -3.22
C PHE A 71 -10.38 -12.32 -2.91
N SER A 72 -10.09 -12.96 -1.77
CA SER A 72 -10.91 -14.06 -1.26
C SER A 72 -10.96 -14.02 0.26
N GLY A 73 -11.97 -14.68 0.84
CA GLY A 73 -12.10 -14.85 2.29
C GLY A 73 -12.04 -13.53 3.07
N GLY A 74 -11.24 -13.52 4.11
CA GLY A 74 -11.10 -12.35 4.99
C GLY A 74 -10.54 -11.12 4.29
N ASP A 75 -9.65 -11.30 3.31
CA ASP A 75 -9.08 -10.20 2.56
C ASP A 75 -10.15 -9.47 1.74
N LEU A 76 -11.10 -10.19 1.18
CA LEU A 76 -12.22 -9.60 0.46
C LEU A 76 -13.12 -8.79 1.40
N LEU A 77 -13.44 -9.34 2.57
CA LEU A 77 -14.24 -8.64 3.57
C LEU A 77 -13.54 -7.35 4.02
N THR A 78 -12.25 -7.42 4.27
CA THR A 78 -11.47 -6.24 4.67
C THR A 78 -11.43 -5.20 3.55
N TYR A 79 -11.22 -5.63 2.31
CA TYR A 79 -11.25 -4.73 1.15
C TYR A 79 -12.58 -3.98 1.08
N ARG A 80 -13.69 -4.69 1.18
CA ARG A 80 -15.02 -4.08 1.12
C ARG A 80 -15.27 -3.09 2.24
N LYS A 81 -14.80 -3.39 3.45
CA LYS A 81 -14.91 -2.47 4.59
C LYS A 81 -14.09 -1.20 4.39
N LEU A 82 -12.90 -1.33 3.83
CA LEU A 82 -12.01 -0.20 3.63
C LEU A 82 -12.47 0.69 2.48
N ILE A 83 -12.90 0.09 1.36
CA ILE A 83 -13.27 0.88 0.17
C ILE A 83 -14.46 1.80 0.43
N VAL A 84 -15.41 1.38 1.26
CA VAL A 84 -16.56 2.24 1.61
C VAL A 84 -16.16 3.41 2.51
N ARG A 85 -15.02 3.33 3.18
CA ARG A 85 -14.50 4.42 4.02
C ARG A 85 -13.55 5.35 3.28
N ALA A 86 -13.20 5.05 2.04
CA ALA A 86 -12.35 5.92 1.24
C ALA A 86 -13.09 7.19 0.84
N LYS A 87 -12.46 8.33 1.04
CA LYS A 87 -13.02 9.64 0.65
C LYS A 87 -12.83 9.92 -0.83
N LEU A 88 -11.85 9.27 -1.45
CA LEU A 88 -11.58 9.38 -2.87
C LEU A 88 -11.22 8.00 -3.38
N VAL A 89 -11.75 7.64 -4.54
CA VAL A 89 -11.39 6.40 -5.24
C VAL A 89 -10.92 6.79 -6.64
N VAL A 90 -9.65 6.51 -6.92
CA VAL A 90 -9.06 6.72 -8.25
C VAL A 90 -9.06 5.37 -8.96
N ASN A 91 -9.73 5.30 -10.09
CA ASN A 91 -9.80 4.07 -10.89
C ASN A 91 -8.86 4.18 -12.09
N CYS A 92 -7.88 3.26 -12.18
CA CYS A 92 -7.04 3.14 -13.35
C CYS A 92 -7.84 2.51 -14.50
N SER A 93 -7.41 2.77 -15.75
CA SER A 93 -8.23 2.47 -16.95
C SER A 93 -8.17 1.01 -17.41
N PHE A 94 -7.71 0.09 -16.57
CA PHE A 94 -7.59 -1.32 -16.97
C PHE A 94 -8.85 -2.09 -16.67
N GLU A 95 -9.26 -2.95 -17.60
CA GLU A 95 -10.41 -3.85 -17.40
C GLU A 95 -10.04 -5.02 -16.50
N ARG A 96 -8.82 -5.57 -16.64
CA ARG A 96 -8.36 -6.75 -15.94
C ARG A 96 -7.09 -6.48 -15.15
N GLY A 97 -6.97 -7.17 -14.02
CA GLY A 97 -5.75 -7.15 -13.21
C GLY A 97 -4.61 -7.81 -13.98
N ALA A 98 -3.51 -7.10 -14.12
CA ALA A 98 -2.29 -7.54 -14.77
C ALA A 98 -1.14 -6.70 -14.21
N GLU A 99 0.09 -7.14 -14.48
CA GLU A 99 1.28 -6.42 -13.98
C GLU A 99 1.26 -4.95 -14.37
N GLU A 100 0.84 -4.63 -15.59
CA GLU A 100 0.76 -3.23 -16.04
C GLU A 100 -0.25 -2.41 -15.23
N ALA A 101 -1.39 -3.01 -14.89
CA ALA A 101 -2.41 -2.35 -14.09
C ALA A 101 -1.87 -2.06 -12.68
N TYR A 102 -1.21 -3.02 -12.06
CA TYR A 102 -0.61 -2.85 -10.73
C TYR A 102 0.52 -1.83 -10.76
N TRP A 103 1.34 -1.86 -11.82
CA TRP A 103 2.42 -0.88 -11.99
C TRP A 103 1.86 0.54 -12.12
N GLN A 104 0.83 0.73 -12.95
CA GLN A 104 0.19 2.03 -13.11
C GLN A 104 -0.40 2.54 -11.79
N ALA A 105 -1.08 1.66 -11.05
CA ALA A 105 -1.65 2.04 -9.75
C ALA A 105 -0.55 2.43 -8.75
N GLY A 106 0.54 1.68 -8.72
CA GLY A 106 1.69 2.02 -7.88
C GLY A 106 2.28 3.40 -8.21
N LYS A 107 2.39 3.71 -9.48
CA LYS A 107 2.86 5.04 -9.91
C LYS A 107 1.89 6.14 -9.49
N VAL A 108 0.59 5.91 -9.59
CA VAL A 108 -0.41 6.90 -9.14
C VAL A 108 -0.27 7.17 -7.65
N VAL A 109 -0.07 6.12 -6.84
CA VAL A 109 0.17 6.28 -5.40
C VAL A 109 1.38 7.19 -5.17
N VAL A 110 2.50 6.88 -5.81
CA VAL A 110 3.74 7.67 -5.65
C VAL A 110 3.56 9.10 -6.13
N ASP A 111 2.97 9.28 -7.32
CA ASP A 111 2.76 10.62 -7.89
C ASP A 111 1.88 11.50 -7.00
N SER A 112 0.96 10.88 -6.27
CA SER A 112 -0.06 11.59 -5.48
C SER A 112 0.40 11.93 -4.06
N CYS A 113 1.43 11.27 -3.55
CA CYS A 113 1.86 11.45 -2.15
C CYS A 113 3.12 12.31 -2.04
N ASP A 114 3.34 12.87 -0.86
CA ASP A 114 4.55 13.63 -0.54
C ASP A 114 5.67 12.72 -0.06
N CYS A 115 5.32 11.61 0.58
CA CYS A 115 6.29 10.59 0.97
C CYS A 115 5.65 9.20 0.93
N LEU A 116 6.49 8.17 0.84
CA LEU A 116 6.06 6.78 0.71
C LEU A 116 6.48 5.97 1.92
N VAL A 117 5.55 5.20 2.47
CA VAL A 117 5.84 4.15 3.45
C VAL A 117 5.83 2.83 2.71
N ALA A 118 6.96 2.12 2.73
CA ALA A 118 7.13 0.86 2.02
C ALA A 118 7.40 -0.27 3.01
N ILE A 119 6.49 -1.23 3.06
CA ILE A 119 6.67 -2.44 3.86
C ILE A 119 7.36 -3.47 2.95
N TRP A 120 8.68 -3.54 3.05
CA TRP A 120 9.52 -4.17 2.04
C TRP A 120 10.76 -4.81 2.65
N ASP A 121 11.06 -6.04 2.23
CA ASP A 121 12.21 -6.81 2.70
C ASP A 121 13.53 -6.46 2.01
N GLY A 122 13.54 -5.49 1.11
CA GLY A 122 14.74 -5.05 0.39
C GLY A 122 15.04 -5.87 -0.86
N GLN A 123 14.24 -6.87 -1.19
CA GLN A 123 14.49 -7.74 -2.33
C GLN A 123 13.83 -7.22 -3.61
N ILE A 124 14.33 -7.69 -4.76
CA ILE A 124 13.76 -7.32 -6.07
C ILE A 124 12.30 -7.77 -6.18
N SER A 125 11.56 -7.08 -7.04
CA SER A 125 10.16 -7.43 -7.31
C SER A 125 10.05 -8.79 -7.98
N ARG A 126 8.97 -9.52 -7.66
CA ARG A 126 8.64 -10.81 -8.30
C ARG A 126 7.92 -10.64 -9.64
N GLY A 127 7.63 -9.41 -10.04
CA GLY A 127 6.98 -9.04 -11.29
C GLY A 127 6.94 -7.53 -11.40
N LEU A 128 6.51 -7.01 -12.55
CA LEU A 128 6.40 -5.57 -12.76
C LEU A 128 5.38 -4.96 -11.80
N GLY A 129 5.74 -3.84 -11.18
CA GLY A 129 4.86 -3.14 -10.25
C GLY A 129 4.89 -3.68 -8.84
N GLY A 130 5.82 -4.60 -8.53
CA GLY A 130 6.05 -5.03 -7.15
C GLY A 130 6.67 -3.92 -6.31
N THR A 131 6.81 -4.19 -5.02
CA THR A 131 7.23 -3.18 -4.03
C THR A 131 8.57 -2.53 -4.39
N ALA A 132 9.56 -3.32 -4.84
CA ALA A 132 10.88 -2.77 -5.20
C ALA A 132 10.78 -1.77 -6.35
N ASP A 133 9.94 -2.03 -7.35
CA ASP A 133 9.76 -1.12 -8.49
C ASP A 133 9.12 0.19 -8.06
N VAL A 134 8.13 0.12 -7.17
CA VAL A 134 7.44 1.31 -6.65
C VAL A 134 8.40 2.15 -5.81
N VAL A 135 9.21 1.52 -4.97
CA VAL A 135 10.24 2.21 -4.17
C VAL A 135 11.23 2.92 -5.09
N ARG A 136 11.72 2.22 -6.11
CA ARG A 136 12.67 2.82 -7.06
C ARG A 136 12.06 4.02 -7.77
N TYR A 137 10.81 3.92 -8.18
CA TYR A 137 10.11 5.03 -8.83
C TYR A 137 10.03 6.26 -7.91
N ALA A 138 9.68 6.06 -6.64
CA ALA A 138 9.64 7.14 -5.66
C ALA A 138 11.02 7.79 -5.48
N GLU A 139 12.06 6.98 -5.39
CA GLU A 139 13.43 7.47 -5.25
C GLU A 139 13.87 8.29 -6.48
N GLN A 140 13.51 7.84 -7.68
CA GLN A 140 13.80 8.58 -8.92
C GLN A 140 13.14 9.95 -8.95
N LEU A 141 11.96 10.07 -8.33
CA LEU A 141 11.25 11.35 -8.22
C LEU A 141 11.73 12.21 -7.05
N GLY A 142 12.70 11.73 -6.28
CA GLY A 142 13.21 12.44 -5.12
C GLY A 142 12.28 12.47 -3.92
N LYS A 143 11.30 11.58 -3.88
CA LYS A 143 10.36 11.53 -2.76
C LYS A 143 10.93 10.72 -1.61
N PRO A 144 10.79 11.17 -0.35
CA PRO A 144 11.23 10.39 0.81
C PRO A 144 10.52 9.04 0.89
N VAL A 145 11.28 8.00 1.21
CA VAL A 145 10.75 6.65 1.40
C VAL A 145 11.11 6.17 2.80
N ARG A 146 10.11 5.73 3.55
CA ARG A 146 10.28 5.11 4.87
C ARG A 146 10.09 3.61 4.71
N ILE A 147 11.14 2.83 4.92
CA ILE A 147 11.11 1.39 4.77
C ILE A 147 10.85 0.74 6.13
N ILE A 148 9.87 -0.15 6.17
CA ILE A 148 9.50 -0.91 7.37
C ILE A 148 9.66 -2.39 7.06
N TRP A 149 10.53 -3.07 7.82
CA TRP A 149 10.67 -4.52 7.79
C TRP A 149 11.45 -4.98 9.02
N PRO A 150 11.03 -6.07 9.68
CA PRO A 150 11.75 -6.55 10.87
C PRO A 150 13.10 -7.14 10.48
N PRO A 151 14.17 -6.86 11.26
CA PRO A 151 15.50 -7.40 10.99
C PRO A 151 15.51 -8.93 10.99
N GLY A 152 16.25 -9.52 10.06
CA GLY A 152 16.48 -10.97 10.02
C GLY A 152 15.31 -11.82 9.54
N VAL A 153 14.22 -11.21 9.10
CA VAL A 153 13.05 -11.93 8.60
C VAL A 153 13.01 -11.87 7.08
N ARG A 154 12.71 -12.99 6.45
CA ARG A 154 12.52 -13.05 5.00
C ARG A 154 11.03 -13.16 4.67
N ARG A 155 10.66 -12.57 3.55
CA ARG A 155 9.36 -12.77 2.94
C ARG A 155 9.25 -14.23 2.46
N SER A 156 8.13 -14.88 2.71
CA SER A 156 7.88 -16.26 2.29
C SER A 156 7.79 -16.42 0.76
#